data_1b52d2628bc69d365c9793528427124a
#
_entry.id   1b52d2628bc69d365c9793528427124a
#
_cell.length_a   1.000
_cell.length_b   1.000
_cell.length_c   1.000
_cell.angle_alpha   90.00
_cell.angle_beta   90.00
_cell.angle_gamma   90.00
#
_symmetry.space_group_name_H-M   'P 1'
#
loop_
_entity.id
_entity.type
_entity.pdbx_description
1 polymer ?
#
loop_
_entity_poly.entity_id
_entity_poly.type
_entity_poly.pdbx_seq_one_letter_code
_entity_poly.pdbx_strand_id
1 'polypeptide(L)'
;MNKKDNTKKTEKKIIPRPPVVVIMGHVDHGKSTLLDYIRKSNVVEKEAGGITQHISAYEVNHKDEGPSLTPPYKQEKKITFLDTPGHEAFSKMRERGAKVADIAILVVSAEDAVQSQTIEAWKVILANNIPCIVAINKIDKPNANIEKTKINLAENEIYLENFGGKIPCAEISAKIGTGVDNLLSLILLLAEMENFTGNINEAASGFVIEASLDTKRGIQATLIIKNGFLKNGNIIVAGDAFCSVRIMENFLGKSIKEASFSSPVRIVGFYKMPNIGS
;
A
#
# COMPACT_ATOMS: atom_id res chain seq x y z
N MET A 1 38.44 37.35 10.81
CA MET A 1 36.96 37.30 10.70
C MET A 1 36.53 35.86 10.58
N ASN A 2 36.20 35.24 11.70
CA ASN A 2 35.75 33.83 11.72
C ASN A 2 34.26 33.77 11.36
N LYS A 3 33.93 33.25 10.19
CA LYS A 3 32.55 32.83 9.87
C LYS A 3 32.27 31.54 10.68
N LYS A 4 31.46 31.67 11.72
CA LYS A 4 30.86 30.52 12.40
C LYS A 4 29.84 29.91 11.44
N ASP A 5 30.14 28.74 10.89
CA ASP A 5 29.18 27.88 10.24
C ASP A 5 28.17 27.39 11.28
N ASN A 6 27.04 28.11 11.35
CA ASN A 6 25.88 27.64 12.10
C ASN A 6 25.08 26.64 11.27
N THR A 7 25.61 25.45 11.05
CA THR A 7 24.81 24.30 10.67
C THR A 7 23.99 23.89 11.88
N LYS A 8 22.76 24.43 11.98
CA LYS A 8 21.75 23.89 12.89
C LYS A 8 21.54 22.43 12.52
N LYS A 9 22.09 21.49 13.31
CA LYS A 9 21.68 20.10 13.28
C LYS A 9 20.20 20.07 13.62
N THR A 10 19.35 19.91 12.62
CA THR A 10 17.92 19.66 12.80
C THR A 10 17.82 18.34 13.57
N GLU A 11 17.30 18.41 14.79
CA GLU A 11 17.07 17.21 15.61
C GLU A 11 16.17 16.25 14.82
N LYS A 12 16.59 14.99 14.72
CA LYS A 12 15.81 13.94 14.08
C LYS A 12 14.54 13.70 14.90
N LYS A 13 13.40 13.98 14.32
CA LYS A 13 12.11 13.68 14.92
C LYS A 13 11.52 12.45 14.22
N ILE A 14 11.88 11.28 14.73
CA ILE A 14 11.41 9.99 14.23
C ILE A 14 10.04 9.70 14.84
N ILE A 15 9.06 9.42 14.02
CA ILE A 15 7.70 9.05 14.45
C ILE A 15 7.21 7.82 13.66
N PRO A 16 6.30 7.01 14.23
CA PRO A 16 5.64 5.95 13.48
C PRO A 16 4.94 6.50 12.24
N ARG A 17 4.99 5.75 11.14
CA ARG A 17 4.29 6.09 9.91
C ARG A 17 3.27 5.02 9.54
N PRO A 18 2.19 5.40 8.86
CA PRO A 18 1.23 4.45 8.31
C PRO A 18 1.91 3.42 7.40
N PRO A 19 1.48 2.15 7.41
CA PRO A 19 1.99 1.16 6.47
C PRO A 19 1.46 1.43 5.06
N VAL A 20 2.29 1.14 4.06
CA VAL A 20 1.90 1.06 2.64
C VAL A 20 1.72 -0.41 2.30
N VAL A 21 0.52 -0.79 1.90
CA VAL A 21 0.10 -2.18 1.73
C VAL A 21 -0.20 -2.45 0.26
N VAL A 22 0.42 -3.48 -0.32
CA VAL A 22 0.10 -3.95 -1.66
C VAL A 22 -0.75 -5.22 -1.61
N ILE A 23 -1.74 -5.32 -2.50
CA ILE A 23 -2.59 -6.52 -2.61
C ILE A 23 -2.19 -7.29 -3.85
N MET A 24 -1.89 -8.58 -3.65
CA MET A 24 -1.42 -9.50 -4.69
C MET A 24 -2.22 -10.81 -4.67
N GLY A 25 -2.11 -11.57 -5.72
CA GLY A 25 -2.78 -12.88 -5.86
C GLY A 25 -3.37 -13.06 -7.25
N HIS A 26 -3.99 -14.23 -7.48
CA HIS A 26 -4.55 -14.61 -8.77
C HIS A 26 -5.72 -13.72 -9.20
N VAL A 27 -5.98 -13.65 -10.52
CA VAL A 27 -7.21 -13.06 -11.08
C VAL A 27 -8.41 -13.80 -10.46
N ASP A 28 -9.52 -13.11 -10.27
CA ASP A 28 -10.78 -13.62 -9.70
C ASP A 28 -10.73 -14.13 -8.25
N HIS A 29 -9.60 -14.04 -7.54
CA HIS A 29 -9.53 -14.33 -6.11
C HIS A 29 -10.17 -13.23 -5.24
N GLY A 30 -10.68 -12.16 -5.86
CA GLY A 30 -11.46 -11.11 -5.18
C GLY A 30 -10.65 -9.96 -4.61
N LYS A 31 -9.46 -9.66 -5.16
CA LYS A 31 -8.62 -8.51 -4.78
C LYS A 31 -9.37 -7.19 -4.91
N SER A 32 -9.92 -6.91 -6.10
CA SER A 32 -10.68 -5.67 -6.35
C SER A 32 -11.93 -5.60 -5.49
N THR A 33 -12.63 -6.73 -5.28
CA THR A 33 -13.80 -6.79 -4.37
C THR A 33 -13.41 -6.44 -2.94
N LEU A 34 -12.25 -6.94 -2.47
CA LEU A 34 -11.73 -6.61 -1.14
C LEU A 34 -11.42 -5.12 -1.03
N LEU A 35 -10.74 -4.56 -2.03
CA LEU A 35 -10.41 -3.14 -2.08
C LEU A 35 -11.67 -2.26 -2.14
N ASP A 36 -12.66 -2.65 -2.94
CA ASP A 36 -13.94 -1.96 -3.04
C ASP A 36 -14.71 -2.00 -1.72
N TYR A 37 -14.69 -3.14 -1.02
CA TYR A 37 -15.30 -3.25 0.30
C TYR A 37 -14.61 -2.32 1.31
N ILE A 38 -13.29 -2.38 1.40
CA ILE A 38 -12.49 -1.53 2.30
C ILE A 38 -12.72 -0.05 1.98
N ARG A 39 -12.77 0.31 0.70
CA ARG A 39 -13.03 1.69 0.25
C ARG A 39 -14.44 2.15 0.60
N LYS A 40 -15.47 1.33 0.39
CA LYS A 40 -16.86 1.65 0.70
C LYS A 40 -17.12 1.78 2.20
N SER A 41 -16.48 0.96 3.02
CA SER A 41 -16.65 0.97 4.47
C SER A 41 -15.90 2.12 5.16
N ASN A 42 -14.81 2.62 4.55
CA ASN A 42 -13.90 3.58 5.18
C ASN A 42 -13.73 4.91 4.42
N VAL A 43 -14.34 5.08 3.25
CA VAL A 43 -14.27 6.33 2.46
C VAL A 43 -15.68 6.81 2.14
N VAL A 44 -16.02 8.02 2.57
CA VAL A 44 -17.36 8.62 2.50
C VAL A 44 -17.72 9.14 1.10
N GLU A 45 -16.84 9.08 0.08
CA GLU A 45 -17.09 9.65 -1.23
C GLU A 45 -16.97 8.62 -2.37
N LYS A 46 -18.00 8.63 -3.24
CA LYS A 46 -18.17 7.74 -4.40
C LYS A 46 -17.21 8.10 -5.54
N GLU A 47 -16.47 7.14 -6.05
CA GLU A 47 -15.87 7.22 -7.37
C GLU A 47 -16.68 6.41 -8.40
N ALA A 48 -16.83 6.98 -9.61
CA ALA A 48 -17.45 6.32 -10.75
C ALA A 48 -16.38 5.63 -11.61
N GLY A 49 -16.53 4.33 -11.89
CA GLY A 49 -15.81 3.60 -12.91
C GLY A 49 -15.02 2.39 -12.40
N GLY A 50 -15.56 1.20 -12.60
CA GLY A 50 -14.98 -0.03 -12.10
C GLY A 50 -14.14 -0.78 -13.13
N ILE A 51 -12.84 -0.56 -13.23
CA ILE A 51 -11.78 -1.56 -13.52
C ILE A 51 -10.43 -0.86 -13.33
N THR A 52 -9.55 -1.41 -12.49
CA THR A 52 -8.21 -0.89 -12.25
C THR A 52 -7.29 -1.22 -13.42
N GLN A 53 -6.89 -0.21 -14.19
CA GLN A 53 -5.90 -0.35 -15.29
C GLN A 53 -4.55 0.30 -14.93
N HIS A 54 -4.48 1.03 -13.82
CA HIS A 54 -3.29 1.73 -13.34
C HIS A 54 -3.04 1.39 -11.87
N ILE A 55 -1.81 1.59 -11.39
CA ILE A 55 -1.55 1.50 -9.95
C ILE A 55 -2.26 2.68 -9.29
N SER A 56 -3.31 2.44 -8.55
CA SER A 56 -3.97 3.45 -7.74
C SER A 56 -3.59 3.29 -6.27
N ALA A 57 -3.43 4.43 -5.60
CA ALA A 57 -3.13 4.45 -4.18
C ALA A 57 -4.18 5.26 -3.45
N TYR A 58 -4.64 4.78 -2.30
CA TYR A 58 -5.62 5.47 -1.47
C TYR A 58 -5.39 5.21 0.01
N GLU A 59 -5.82 6.14 0.84
CA GLU A 59 -5.74 6.04 2.30
C GLU A 59 -7.07 5.59 2.87
N VAL A 60 -6.97 4.72 3.88
CA VAL A 60 -8.10 4.23 4.67
C VAL A 60 -7.82 4.49 6.13
N ASN A 61 -8.81 4.97 6.86
CA ASN A 61 -8.76 5.06 8.32
C ASN A 61 -9.43 3.84 8.93
N HIS A 62 -8.73 3.13 9.79
CA HIS A 62 -9.27 2.00 10.54
C HIS A 62 -9.22 2.28 12.04
N LYS A 63 -10.33 1.98 12.73
CA LYS A 63 -10.38 2.01 14.19
C LYS A 63 -9.85 0.69 14.69
N ASP A 64 -8.68 0.73 15.28
CA ASP A 64 -8.09 -0.44 15.89
C ASP A 64 -8.82 -0.78 17.18
N GLU A 65 -9.64 -1.81 17.14
CA GLU A 65 -10.32 -2.38 18.31
C GLU A 65 -9.53 -3.53 18.94
N GLY A 66 -8.43 -3.94 18.32
CA GLY A 66 -7.55 -5.01 18.76
C GLY A 66 -6.58 -4.61 19.86
N PRO A 67 -5.77 -5.57 20.35
CA PRO A 67 -4.70 -5.31 21.31
C PRO A 67 -3.59 -4.49 20.64
N SER A 68 -3.61 -3.19 20.82
CA SER A 68 -2.53 -2.31 20.37
C SER A 68 -1.34 -2.42 21.32
N LEU A 69 -0.12 -2.51 20.77
CA LEU A 69 1.13 -2.55 21.54
C LEU A 69 1.53 -1.17 22.09
N THR A 70 0.95 -0.08 21.55
CA THR A 70 1.28 1.29 21.95
C THR A 70 0.06 2.09 22.41
N PRO A 71 0.13 2.84 23.54
CA PRO A 71 -0.94 3.74 23.96
C PRO A 71 -0.99 5.01 23.07
N PRO A 72 -2.18 5.64 22.92
CA PRO A 72 -3.47 5.21 23.43
C PRO A 72 -4.09 4.09 22.60
N TYR A 73 -4.64 3.08 23.25
CA TYR A 73 -5.10 1.80 22.69
C TYR A 73 -6.29 1.87 21.72
N LYS A 74 -6.83 3.03 21.40
CA LYS A 74 -7.97 3.22 20.48
C LYS A 74 -7.75 4.48 19.66
N GLN A 75 -6.96 4.40 18.62
CA GLN A 75 -6.80 5.51 17.66
C GLN A 75 -7.22 5.07 16.26
N GLU A 76 -7.79 6.00 15.51
CA GLU A 76 -7.87 5.83 14.05
C GLU A 76 -6.45 5.83 13.49
N LYS A 77 -6.04 4.69 12.95
CA LYS A 77 -4.76 4.53 12.26
C LYS A 77 -4.98 4.51 10.76
N LYS A 78 -4.10 5.15 10.03
CA LYS A 78 -4.13 5.16 8.58
C LYS A 78 -3.42 3.94 8.00
N ILE A 79 -3.97 3.43 6.90
CA ILE A 79 -3.35 2.40 6.05
C ILE A 79 -3.40 2.93 4.62
N THR A 80 -2.30 2.88 3.89
CA THR A 80 -2.27 3.23 2.47
C THR A 80 -2.26 1.97 1.64
N PHE A 81 -3.26 1.79 0.81
CA PHE A 81 -3.35 0.64 -0.10
C PHE A 81 -2.84 1.01 -1.48
N LEU A 82 -2.07 0.09 -2.07
CA LEU A 82 -1.66 0.10 -3.47
C LEU A 82 -2.45 -0.98 -4.20
N ASP A 83 -3.32 -0.54 -5.10
CA ASP A 83 -4.04 -1.46 -6.00
C ASP A 83 -3.16 -1.76 -7.21
N THR A 84 -2.87 -3.04 -7.44
CA THR A 84 -2.09 -3.50 -8.58
C THR A 84 -2.95 -4.38 -9.47
N PRO A 85 -2.94 -4.16 -10.82
CA PRO A 85 -3.67 -5.01 -11.73
C PRO A 85 -3.26 -6.48 -11.61
N GLY A 86 -4.24 -7.39 -11.50
CA GLY A 86 -4.00 -8.83 -11.31
C GLY A 86 -3.56 -9.60 -12.55
N HIS A 87 -3.71 -9.03 -13.75
CA HIS A 87 -3.47 -9.75 -15.01
C HIS A 87 -1.97 -9.99 -15.26
N GLU A 88 -1.61 -11.11 -15.89
CA GLU A 88 -0.20 -11.51 -16.19
C GLU A 88 0.59 -10.44 -16.96
N ALA A 89 -0.07 -9.73 -17.87
CA ALA A 89 0.54 -8.63 -18.63
C ALA A 89 1.15 -7.52 -17.73
N PHE A 90 0.82 -7.48 -16.44
CA PHE A 90 1.22 -6.42 -15.50
C PHE A 90 2.23 -6.89 -14.43
N SER A 91 3.04 -7.94 -14.71
CA SER A 91 4.07 -8.43 -13.77
C SER A 91 5.01 -7.33 -13.28
N LYS A 92 5.47 -6.46 -14.19
CA LYS A 92 6.31 -5.30 -13.84
C LYS A 92 5.63 -4.29 -12.91
N MET A 93 4.30 -4.16 -12.98
CA MET A 93 3.56 -3.29 -12.06
C MET A 93 3.47 -3.91 -10.65
N ARG A 94 3.32 -5.24 -10.56
CA ARG A 94 3.38 -5.96 -9.27
C ARG A 94 4.75 -5.84 -8.61
N GLU A 95 5.84 -5.99 -9.37
CA GLU A 95 7.21 -5.78 -8.87
C GLU A 95 7.43 -4.36 -8.36
N ARG A 96 6.90 -3.36 -9.07
CA ARG A 96 6.99 -1.95 -8.65
C ARG A 96 6.17 -1.69 -7.39
N GLY A 97 4.94 -2.20 -7.34
CA GLY A 97 4.11 -2.12 -6.12
C GLY A 97 4.81 -2.76 -4.91
N ALA A 98 5.44 -3.92 -5.12
CA ALA A 98 6.21 -4.61 -4.09
C ALA A 98 7.37 -3.76 -3.55
N LYS A 99 8.15 -3.10 -4.41
CA LYS A 99 9.27 -2.24 -3.99
C LYS A 99 8.84 -1.04 -3.14
N VAL A 100 7.62 -0.57 -3.34
CA VAL A 100 7.07 0.59 -2.61
C VAL A 100 6.36 0.16 -1.33
N ALA A 101 5.80 -1.05 -1.30
CA ALA A 101 5.05 -1.55 -0.17
C ALA A 101 5.91 -1.86 1.06
N ASP A 102 5.28 -1.79 2.21
CA ASP A 102 5.84 -2.20 3.50
C ASP A 102 5.30 -3.57 3.90
N ILE A 103 4.05 -3.87 3.51
CA ILE A 103 3.35 -5.13 3.79
C ILE A 103 2.68 -5.59 2.50
N ALA A 104 2.68 -6.89 2.25
CA ALA A 104 1.92 -7.52 1.17
C ALA A 104 0.74 -8.31 1.72
N ILE A 105 -0.41 -8.23 1.05
CA ILE A 105 -1.54 -9.14 1.27
C ILE A 105 -1.60 -10.09 0.09
N LEU A 106 -1.43 -11.38 0.35
CA LEU A 106 -1.60 -12.44 -0.64
C LEU A 106 -3.02 -12.99 -0.54
N VAL A 107 -3.86 -12.63 -1.51
CA VAL A 107 -5.27 -13.07 -1.54
C VAL A 107 -5.39 -14.40 -2.28
N VAL A 108 -5.97 -15.39 -1.61
CA VAL A 108 -6.20 -16.75 -2.13
C VAL A 108 -7.67 -17.11 -1.97
N SER A 109 -8.29 -17.67 -3.00
CA SER A 109 -9.69 -18.12 -2.94
C SER A 109 -9.81 -19.44 -2.17
N ALA A 110 -10.77 -19.53 -1.26
CA ALA A 110 -11.10 -20.79 -0.58
C ALA A 110 -11.75 -21.84 -1.50
N GLU A 111 -12.20 -21.44 -2.71
CA GLU A 111 -12.76 -22.34 -3.73
C GLU A 111 -11.65 -22.96 -4.61
N ASP A 112 -10.72 -22.08 -5.09
CA ASP A 112 -9.76 -22.42 -6.15
C ASP A 112 -8.36 -22.77 -5.60
N ALA A 113 -8.12 -22.44 -4.31
CA ALA A 113 -6.82 -22.60 -3.63
C ALA A 113 -5.67 -21.87 -4.37
N VAL A 114 -4.44 -22.38 -4.30
CA VAL A 114 -3.25 -21.78 -4.91
C VAL A 114 -3.26 -21.97 -6.42
N GLN A 115 -3.08 -20.87 -7.16
CA GLN A 115 -3.01 -20.82 -8.61
C GLN A 115 -1.63 -20.30 -9.07
N SER A 116 -1.33 -20.42 -10.36
CA SER A 116 -0.03 -20.01 -10.93
C SER A 116 0.37 -18.58 -10.58
N GLN A 117 -0.56 -17.62 -10.67
CA GLN A 117 -0.29 -16.22 -10.34
C GLN A 117 -0.15 -15.99 -8.82
N THR A 118 -0.70 -16.88 -7.98
CA THR A 118 -0.47 -16.86 -6.53
C THR A 118 1.00 -17.18 -6.24
N ILE A 119 1.55 -18.19 -6.92
CA ILE A 119 2.96 -18.58 -6.79
C ILE A 119 3.87 -17.47 -7.32
N GLU A 120 3.52 -16.85 -8.46
CA GLU A 120 4.27 -15.71 -8.99
C GLU A 120 4.29 -14.55 -8.00
N ALA A 121 3.12 -14.18 -7.44
CA ALA A 121 3.02 -13.13 -6.43
C ALA A 121 3.85 -13.46 -5.18
N TRP A 122 3.81 -14.70 -4.73
CA TRP A 122 4.61 -15.16 -3.59
C TRP A 122 6.12 -15.02 -3.84
N LYS A 123 6.60 -15.41 -5.03
CA LYS A 123 8.01 -15.21 -5.41
C LYS A 123 8.42 -13.73 -5.38
N VAL A 124 7.56 -12.82 -5.83
CA VAL A 124 7.81 -11.38 -5.78
C VAL A 124 7.90 -10.89 -4.33
N ILE A 125 7.01 -11.35 -3.45
CA ILE A 125 7.02 -11.02 -2.02
C ILE A 125 8.32 -11.48 -1.37
N LEU A 126 8.72 -12.73 -1.60
CA LEU A 126 9.97 -13.29 -1.08
C LEU A 126 11.21 -12.55 -1.59
N ALA A 127 11.27 -12.27 -2.90
CA ALA A 127 12.41 -11.59 -3.53
C ALA A 127 12.63 -10.17 -2.99
N ASN A 128 11.58 -9.52 -2.49
CA ASN A 128 11.65 -8.19 -1.90
C ASN A 128 11.66 -8.20 -0.36
N ASN A 129 11.66 -9.37 0.29
CA ASN A 129 11.62 -9.54 1.75
C ASN A 129 10.50 -8.74 2.42
N ILE A 130 9.31 -8.73 1.83
CA ILE A 130 8.17 -7.96 2.33
C ILE A 130 7.40 -8.82 3.34
N PRO A 131 7.13 -8.33 4.55
CA PRO A 131 6.20 -8.96 5.48
C PRO A 131 4.85 -9.22 4.80
N CYS A 132 4.31 -10.43 4.95
CA CYS A 132 3.13 -10.87 4.24
C CYS A 132 2.02 -11.33 5.18
N ILE A 133 0.77 -11.03 4.83
CA ILE A 133 -0.43 -11.60 5.41
C ILE A 133 -1.15 -12.36 4.31
N VAL A 134 -1.58 -13.61 4.58
CA VAL A 134 -2.42 -14.36 3.66
C VAL A 134 -3.88 -14.09 3.99
N ALA A 135 -4.66 -13.68 2.99
CA ALA A 135 -6.11 -13.53 3.10
C ALA A 135 -6.81 -14.64 2.32
N ILE A 136 -7.39 -15.62 3.01
CA ILE A 136 -8.21 -16.66 2.41
C ILE A 136 -9.60 -16.09 2.20
N ASN A 137 -9.94 -15.78 0.95
CA ASN A 137 -11.16 -15.09 0.56
C ASN A 137 -12.24 -16.03 0.04
N LYS A 138 -13.46 -15.52 -0.10
CA LYS A 138 -14.66 -16.23 -0.58
C LYS A 138 -15.13 -17.36 0.37
N ILE A 139 -14.93 -17.18 1.67
CA ILE A 139 -15.38 -18.17 2.68
C ILE A 139 -16.91 -18.32 2.73
N ASP A 140 -17.65 -17.38 2.13
CA ASP A 140 -19.11 -17.37 1.99
C ASP A 140 -19.63 -18.34 0.92
N LYS A 141 -18.76 -18.90 0.10
CA LYS A 141 -19.15 -19.75 -1.00
C LYS A 141 -19.40 -21.19 -0.53
N PRO A 142 -20.40 -21.90 -1.12
CA PRO A 142 -20.74 -23.26 -0.71
C PRO A 142 -19.59 -24.27 -0.96
N ASN A 143 -18.72 -24.00 -1.93
CA ASN A 143 -17.57 -24.84 -2.25
C ASN A 143 -16.29 -24.42 -1.52
N ALA A 144 -16.36 -23.45 -0.62
CA ALA A 144 -15.21 -22.98 0.14
C ALA A 144 -14.67 -24.09 1.06
N ASN A 145 -13.37 -24.35 0.96
CA ASN A 145 -12.68 -25.29 1.82
C ASN A 145 -11.38 -24.69 2.34
N ILE A 146 -11.47 -24.07 3.51
CA ILE A 146 -10.37 -23.33 4.13
C ILE A 146 -9.21 -24.27 4.45
N GLU A 147 -9.49 -25.43 5.06
CA GLU A 147 -8.44 -26.38 5.44
C GLU A 147 -7.68 -26.93 4.23
N LYS A 148 -8.39 -27.28 3.16
CA LYS A 148 -7.76 -27.69 1.90
C LYS A 148 -6.87 -26.57 1.34
N THR A 149 -7.33 -25.31 1.43
CA THR A 149 -6.56 -24.16 0.95
C THR A 149 -5.29 -23.96 1.79
N LYS A 150 -5.35 -24.10 3.11
CA LYS A 150 -4.18 -24.03 3.99
C LYS A 150 -3.16 -25.15 3.69
N ILE A 151 -3.63 -26.38 3.47
CA ILE A 151 -2.76 -27.50 3.08
C ILE A 151 -2.10 -27.20 1.74
N ASN A 152 -2.86 -26.72 0.76
CA ASN A 152 -2.33 -26.41 -0.57
C ASN A 152 -1.33 -25.22 -0.55
N LEU A 153 -1.52 -24.26 0.34
CA LEU A 153 -0.52 -23.21 0.62
C LEU A 153 0.78 -23.81 1.14
N ALA A 154 0.71 -24.71 2.11
CA ALA A 154 1.89 -25.39 2.68
C ALA A 154 2.63 -26.25 1.65
N GLU A 155 1.92 -26.95 0.75
CA GLU A 155 2.49 -27.70 -0.38
C GLU A 155 3.28 -26.80 -1.34
N ASN A 156 2.94 -25.51 -1.40
CA ASN A 156 3.62 -24.51 -2.21
C ASN A 156 4.61 -23.63 -1.38
N GLU A 157 5.08 -24.15 -0.26
CA GLU A 157 6.07 -23.49 0.62
C GLU A 157 5.57 -22.17 1.25
N ILE A 158 4.26 -21.99 1.36
CA ILE A 158 3.63 -20.86 2.03
C ILE A 158 3.11 -21.33 3.39
N TYR A 159 3.96 -21.24 4.40
CA TYR A 159 3.68 -21.80 5.73
C TYR A 159 2.98 -20.76 6.62
N LEU A 160 1.70 -20.99 6.87
CA LEU A 160 0.88 -20.14 7.72
C LEU A 160 1.16 -20.37 9.20
N GLU A 161 0.86 -19.36 10.01
CA GLU A 161 0.76 -19.49 11.46
C GLU A 161 -0.23 -20.62 11.82
N ASN A 162 0.15 -21.48 12.77
CA ASN A 162 -0.52 -22.74 13.11
C ASN A 162 -0.43 -23.88 12.06
N PHE A 163 0.25 -23.65 10.93
CA PHE A 163 0.54 -24.66 9.89
C PHE A 163 2.04 -24.78 9.61
N GLY A 164 2.85 -24.74 10.66
CA GLY A 164 4.29 -24.91 10.59
C GLY A 164 5.10 -23.66 10.21
N GLY A 165 4.45 -22.51 10.10
CA GLY A 165 5.10 -21.24 9.73
C GLY A 165 4.76 -20.06 10.63
N LYS A 166 5.06 -18.87 10.12
CA LYS A 166 4.90 -17.59 10.85
C LYS A 166 4.06 -16.56 10.10
N ILE A 167 3.51 -16.94 8.94
CA ILE A 167 2.74 -16.01 8.11
C ILE A 167 1.34 -15.86 8.70
N PRO A 168 0.94 -14.67 9.15
CA PRO A 168 -0.41 -14.42 9.65
C PRO A 168 -1.46 -14.71 8.56
N CYS A 169 -2.62 -15.22 8.96
CA CYS A 169 -3.69 -15.56 8.06
C CYS A 169 -5.02 -14.98 8.54
N ALA A 170 -5.78 -14.38 7.61
CA ALA A 170 -7.14 -13.95 7.83
C ALA A 170 -8.10 -14.70 6.90
N GLU A 171 -9.17 -15.23 7.45
CA GLU A 171 -10.27 -15.85 6.70
C GLU A 171 -11.34 -14.80 6.46
N ILE A 172 -11.63 -14.47 5.18
CA ILE A 172 -12.46 -13.34 4.82
C ILE A 172 -13.51 -13.66 3.77
N SER A 173 -14.58 -12.88 3.77
CA SER A 173 -15.44 -12.71 2.61
C SER A 173 -15.43 -11.23 2.22
N ALA A 174 -14.72 -10.92 1.17
CA ALA A 174 -14.67 -9.57 0.62
C ALA A 174 -16.04 -9.07 0.13
N LYS A 175 -16.94 -9.99 -0.23
CA LYS A 175 -18.30 -9.68 -0.70
C LYS A 175 -19.22 -9.23 0.45
N ILE A 176 -19.15 -9.92 1.58
CA ILE A 176 -20.03 -9.70 2.74
C ILE A 176 -19.35 -8.80 3.77
N GLY A 177 -18.00 -8.79 3.81
CA GLY A 177 -17.19 -8.04 4.76
C GLY A 177 -16.75 -8.87 5.98
N THR A 178 -17.18 -10.12 6.08
CA THR A 178 -16.77 -10.99 7.19
C THR A 178 -15.25 -11.09 7.25
N GLY A 179 -14.66 -10.89 8.42
CA GLY A 179 -13.23 -11.02 8.67
C GLY A 179 -12.36 -9.87 8.13
N VAL A 180 -12.93 -8.89 7.39
CA VAL A 180 -12.16 -7.78 6.82
C VAL A 180 -11.61 -6.85 7.90
N ASP A 181 -12.37 -6.55 8.95
CA ASP A 181 -11.89 -5.73 10.07
C ASP A 181 -10.73 -6.43 10.81
N ASN A 182 -10.80 -7.76 10.96
CA ASN A 182 -9.69 -8.53 11.51
C ASN A 182 -8.44 -8.46 10.63
N LEU A 183 -8.60 -8.53 9.29
CA LEU A 183 -7.48 -8.35 8.36
C LEU A 183 -6.84 -6.96 8.53
N LEU A 184 -7.64 -5.89 8.65
CA LEU A 184 -7.13 -4.54 8.85
C LEU A 184 -6.38 -4.40 10.18
N SER A 185 -6.90 -5.01 11.25
CA SER A 185 -6.23 -5.05 12.55
C SER A 185 -4.92 -5.84 12.52
N LEU A 186 -4.85 -6.96 11.79
CA LEU A 186 -3.60 -7.71 11.57
C LEU A 186 -2.56 -6.89 10.80
N ILE A 187 -2.97 -6.10 9.81
CA ILE A 187 -2.06 -5.19 9.09
C ILE A 187 -1.44 -4.19 10.05
N LEU A 188 -2.25 -3.58 10.93
CA LEU A 188 -1.76 -2.59 11.89
C LEU A 188 -0.85 -3.22 12.94
N LEU A 189 -1.18 -4.42 13.43
CA LEU A 189 -0.35 -5.17 14.36
C LEU A 189 1.01 -5.52 13.75
N LEU A 190 1.02 -6.03 12.51
CA LEU A 190 2.25 -6.34 11.79
C LEU A 190 3.08 -5.07 11.56
N ALA A 191 2.44 -3.94 11.23
CA ALA A 191 3.12 -2.65 11.07
C ALA A 191 3.78 -2.16 12.37
N GLU A 192 3.16 -2.40 13.53
CA GLU A 192 3.75 -2.10 14.84
C GLU A 192 4.95 -3.01 15.14
N MET A 193 4.85 -4.30 14.84
CA MET A 193 5.96 -5.25 15.05
C MET A 193 7.18 -4.92 14.18
N GLU A 194 6.97 -4.52 12.94
CA GLU A 194 8.02 -4.10 11.99
C GLU A 194 8.54 -2.68 12.28
N ASN A 195 7.87 -1.92 13.17
CA ASN A 195 8.26 -0.59 13.62
C ASN A 195 8.56 0.39 12.47
N PHE A 196 7.61 0.52 11.53
CA PHE A 196 7.77 1.47 10.42
C PHE A 196 7.78 2.91 10.93
N THR A 197 8.87 3.61 10.66
CA THR A 197 9.09 4.99 11.14
C THR A 197 9.50 5.91 10.00
N GLY A 198 9.41 7.21 10.24
CA GLY A 198 9.89 8.25 9.33
C GLY A 198 10.35 9.48 10.10
N ASN A 199 11.21 10.29 9.50
CA ASN A 199 11.72 11.53 10.07
C ASN A 199 11.02 12.73 9.44
N ILE A 200 10.16 13.41 10.19
CA ILE A 200 9.38 14.55 9.68
C ILE A 200 10.20 15.80 9.38
N ASN A 201 11.41 15.88 9.90
CA ASN A 201 12.29 17.05 9.72
C ASN A 201 13.21 16.91 8.49
N GLU A 202 13.14 15.79 7.78
CA GLU A 202 13.88 15.57 6.54
C GLU A 202 13.11 16.04 5.30
N ALA A 203 13.84 16.27 4.22
CA ALA A 203 13.24 16.50 2.91
C ALA A 203 12.46 15.23 2.48
N ALA A 204 11.33 15.43 1.79
CA ALA A 204 10.53 14.32 1.32
C ALA A 204 11.34 13.42 0.38
N SER A 205 11.25 12.11 0.60
CA SER A 205 11.72 11.08 -0.32
C SER A 205 10.67 10.00 -0.49
N GLY A 206 10.60 9.41 -1.66
CA GLY A 206 9.55 8.44 -1.99
C GLY A 206 9.71 7.86 -3.37
N PHE A 207 8.63 7.33 -3.92
CA PHE A 207 8.62 6.67 -5.22
C PHE A 207 7.52 7.22 -6.12
N VAL A 208 7.83 7.31 -7.41
CA VAL A 208 6.83 7.55 -8.47
C VAL A 208 6.10 6.24 -8.75
N ILE A 209 4.80 6.19 -8.47
CA ILE A 209 3.97 4.99 -8.73
C ILE A 209 3.28 5.04 -10.09
N GLU A 210 2.94 6.25 -10.56
CA GLU A 210 2.30 6.51 -11.84
C GLU A 210 2.79 7.83 -12.42
N ALA A 211 2.87 7.92 -13.75
CA ALA A 211 3.13 9.17 -14.46
C ALA A 211 2.34 9.18 -15.77
N SER A 212 1.69 10.30 -16.06
CA SER A 212 0.85 10.47 -17.25
C SER A 212 0.89 11.90 -17.78
N LEU A 213 0.53 12.06 -19.06
CA LEU A 213 0.35 13.36 -19.68
C LEU A 213 -1.14 13.69 -19.73
N ASP A 214 -1.55 14.68 -18.98
CA ASP A 214 -2.88 15.26 -19.09
C ASP A 214 -2.85 16.37 -20.15
N THR A 215 -3.80 16.33 -21.10
CA THR A 215 -3.84 17.29 -22.24
C THR A 215 -4.10 18.73 -21.81
N LYS A 216 -4.71 18.95 -20.65
CA LYS A 216 -5.06 20.28 -20.12
C LYS A 216 -4.08 20.75 -19.03
N ARG A 217 -3.55 19.83 -18.23
CA ARG A 217 -2.78 20.12 -17.02
C ARG A 217 -1.28 19.85 -17.17
N GLY A 218 -0.87 19.17 -18.26
CA GLY A 218 0.50 18.80 -18.52
C GLY A 218 0.92 17.50 -17.83
N ILE A 219 2.22 17.30 -17.66
CA ILE A 219 2.75 16.07 -17.05
C ILE A 219 2.43 16.03 -15.56
N GLN A 220 1.81 14.93 -15.15
CA GLN A 220 1.47 14.66 -13.77
C GLN A 220 2.04 13.33 -13.32
N ALA A 221 2.34 13.20 -12.04
CA ALA A 221 2.80 11.97 -11.43
C ALA A 221 2.16 11.76 -10.07
N THR A 222 1.84 10.51 -9.75
CA THR A 222 1.41 10.08 -8.41
C THR A 222 2.61 9.51 -7.67
N LEU A 223 2.85 10.01 -6.49
CA LEU A 223 4.00 9.67 -5.64
C LEU A 223 3.50 9.06 -4.34
N ILE A 224 4.29 8.14 -3.77
CA ILE A 224 4.19 7.74 -2.37
C ILE A 224 5.39 8.30 -1.61
N ILE A 225 5.14 9.12 -0.60
CA ILE A 225 6.17 9.66 0.27
C ILE A 225 6.54 8.60 1.31
N LYS A 226 7.80 8.18 1.35
CA LYS A 226 8.28 7.17 2.31
C LYS A 226 8.93 7.80 3.54
N ASN A 227 9.51 8.97 3.39
CA ASN A 227 10.15 9.70 4.48
C ASN A 227 10.03 11.21 4.27
N GLY A 228 10.11 11.97 5.35
CA GLY A 228 10.12 13.44 5.30
C GLY A 228 8.76 14.07 5.03
N PHE A 229 8.79 15.30 4.62
CA PHE A 229 7.61 16.15 4.46
C PHE A 229 7.69 16.96 3.17
N LEU A 230 6.64 16.91 2.35
CA LEU A 230 6.54 17.66 1.10
C LEU A 230 5.61 18.85 1.26
N LYS A 231 6.07 20.01 0.79
CA LYS A 231 5.30 21.28 0.79
C LYS A 231 5.25 21.91 -0.58
N ASN A 232 4.21 22.71 -0.81
CA ASN A 232 4.19 23.62 -1.96
C ASN A 232 5.43 24.50 -1.94
N GLY A 233 6.03 24.70 -3.11
CA GLY A 233 7.29 25.44 -3.28
C GLY A 233 8.55 24.57 -3.21
N ASN A 234 8.47 23.32 -2.73
CA ASN A 234 9.61 22.41 -2.82
C ASN A 234 9.91 22.04 -4.28
N ILE A 235 11.14 21.61 -4.52
CA ILE A 235 11.55 21.02 -5.82
C ILE A 235 11.65 19.51 -5.62
N ILE A 236 10.97 18.77 -6.48
CA ILE A 236 11.07 17.31 -6.57
C ILE A 236 11.98 16.97 -7.74
N VAL A 237 12.86 16.00 -7.52
CA VAL A 237 13.70 15.38 -8.54
C VAL A 237 13.38 13.89 -8.59
N ALA A 238 13.06 13.37 -9.76
CA ALA A 238 12.74 11.97 -10.01
C ALA A 238 13.51 11.48 -11.25
N GLY A 239 14.67 10.86 -11.03
CA GLY A 239 15.62 10.55 -12.08
C GLY A 239 16.13 11.82 -12.79
N ASP A 240 15.87 11.95 -14.08
CA ASP A 240 16.19 13.12 -14.89
C ASP A 240 15.02 14.14 -15.02
N ALA A 241 13.90 13.86 -14.39
CA ALA A 241 12.74 14.75 -14.31
C ALA A 241 12.75 15.58 -13.03
N PHE A 242 12.28 16.82 -13.14
CA PHE A 242 12.09 17.67 -11.97
C PHE A 242 10.77 18.46 -12.05
N CYS A 243 10.28 18.89 -10.90
CA CYS A 243 9.08 19.69 -10.76
C CYS A 243 9.21 20.66 -9.58
N SER A 244 8.83 21.91 -9.80
CA SER A 244 8.53 22.82 -8.70
C SER A 244 7.08 22.60 -8.26
N VAL A 245 6.87 22.13 -7.03
CA VAL A 245 5.55 21.75 -6.52
C VAL A 245 4.66 22.98 -6.38
N ARG A 246 3.76 23.17 -7.35
CA ARG A 246 2.75 24.25 -7.34
C ARG A 246 1.35 23.70 -7.13
N ILE A 247 1.06 22.55 -7.74
CA ILE A 247 -0.22 21.87 -7.66
C ILE A 247 0.03 20.49 -7.07
N MET A 248 -0.50 20.26 -5.88
CA MET A 248 -0.44 19.00 -5.17
C MET A 248 -1.85 18.60 -4.76
N GLU A 249 -2.25 17.39 -5.06
CA GLU A 249 -3.56 16.84 -4.77
C GLU A 249 -3.43 15.54 -3.99
N ASN A 250 -4.38 15.31 -3.10
CA ASN A 250 -4.51 14.01 -2.44
C ASN A 250 -5.16 12.98 -3.38
N PHE A 251 -5.32 11.74 -2.91
CA PHE A 251 -5.94 10.65 -3.68
C PHE A 251 -7.41 10.90 -4.05
N LEU A 252 -8.10 11.85 -3.38
CA LEU A 252 -9.46 12.30 -3.73
C LEU A 252 -9.48 13.45 -4.76
N GLY A 253 -8.32 13.86 -5.28
CA GLY A 253 -8.21 14.98 -6.20
C GLY A 253 -8.37 16.36 -5.55
N LYS A 254 -8.42 16.44 -4.21
CA LYS A 254 -8.51 17.71 -3.48
C LYS A 254 -7.12 18.34 -3.38
N SER A 255 -7.02 19.64 -3.67
CA SER A 255 -5.77 20.39 -3.54
C SER A 255 -5.32 20.44 -2.09
N ILE A 256 -4.05 20.13 -1.85
CA ILE A 256 -3.40 20.18 -0.54
C ILE A 256 -2.13 21.02 -0.60
N LYS A 257 -1.72 21.61 0.52
CA LYS A 257 -0.51 22.44 0.60
C LYS A 257 0.71 21.67 1.08
N GLU A 258 0.48 20.56 1.74
CA GLU A 258 1.51 19.75 2.36
C GLU A 258 1.10 18.27 2.42
N ALA A 259 2.08 17.38 2.41
CA ALA A 259 1.89 15.94 2.53
C ALA A 259 3.00 15.31 3.34
N SER A 260 2.63 14.33 4.17
CA SER A 260 3.51 13.54 5.02
C SER A 260 3.79 12.18 4.40
N PHE A 261 4.61 11.37 5.05
CA PHE A 261 4.95 10.02 4.60
C PHE A 261 3.74 9.10 4.57
N SER A 262 3.85 8.07 3.73
CA SER A 262 2.83 7.08 3.35
C SER A 262 1.62 7.66 2.61
N SER A 263 1.53 9.00 2.45
CA SER A 263 0.44 9.62 1.71
C SER A 263 0.66 9.50 0.20
N PRO A 264 -0.35 9.04 -0.55
CA PRO A 264 -0.36 9.16 -1.99
C PRO A 264 -0.67 10.61 -2.39
N VAL A 265 0.19 11.18 -3.21
CA VAL A 265 0.05 12.57 -3.68
C VAL A 265 0.23 12.65 -5.19
N ARG A 266 -0.66 13.40 -5.84
CA ARG A 266 -0.53 13.74 -7.26
C ARG A 266 0.10 15.11 -7.39
N ILE A 267 1.18 15.17 -8.15
CA ILE A 267 1.90 16.40 -8.48
C ILE A 267 1.73 16.69 -9.96
N VAL A 268 1.42 17.93 -10.29
CA VAL A 268 1.24 18.41 -11.68
C VAL A 268 2.31 19.43 -12.01
N GLY A 269 2.87 19.34 -13.21
CA GLY A 269 3.81 20.32 -13.74
C GLY A 269 5.26 19.85 -13.81
N PHE A 270 5.49 18.56 -13.96
CA PHE A 270 6.82 18.04 -14.26
C PHE A 270 7.32 18.57 -15.61
N TYR A 271 8.60 18.90 -15.67
CA TYR A 271 9.26 19.33 -16.91
C TYR A 271 9.36 18.19 -17.93
N LYS A 272 9.62 16.97 -17.46
CA LYS A 272 9.73 15.74 -18.23
C LYS A 272 8.96 14.63 -17.50
N MET A 273 8.50 13.64 -18.26
CA MET A 273 7.84 12.47 -17.68
C MET A 273 8.82 11.75 -16.74
N PRO A 274 8.53 11.64 -15.42
CA PRO A 274 9.39 10.91 -14.53
C PRO A 274 9.27 9.40 -14.76
N ASN A 275 10.36 8.69 -14.51
CA ASN A 275 10.35 7.24 -14.58
C ASN A 275 9.58 6.67 -13.41
N ILE A 276 8.71 5.70 -13.69
CA ILE A 276 7.97 4.99 -12.62
C ILE A 276 8.96 4.13 -11.83
N GLY A 277 8.92 4.27 -10.50
CA GLY A 277 9.84 3.60 -9.57
C GLY A 277 11.11 4.38 -9.24
N SER A 278 11.28 5.60 -9.80
CA SER A 278 12.35 6.52 -9.40
C SER A 278 12.03 7.24 -8.10
#